data_472a2abbede28fc591e1fc4cd0649033
#
_entry.id   472a2abbede28fc591e1fc4cd0649033
#
_cell.length_a   1.000
_cell.length_b   1.000
_cell.length_c   1.000
_cell.angle_alpha   90.00
_cell.angle_beta   90.00
_cell.angle_gamma   90.00
#
_symmetry.space_group_name_H-M   'P 1'
#
loop_
_entity.id
_entity.type
_entity.pdbx_description
1 polymer ?
#
loop_
_entity_poly.entity_id
_entity_poly.type
_entity_poly.pdbx_seq_one_letter_code
_entity_poly.pdbx_strand_id
1 'polypeptide(L)'
;MKKSLLLFIVPLLFSCSTNQNYLSFKENEYILKDGESIKVEQNNKDVIYELIGDVPDGVSLSIDGIIHFDNSIPNYTQVLAIAKYNNLVSNEVVLTLYYDYLSSSINFINQIDYIVNGEMIKAIDSNNYGIYYSLKNDVKGISINKSSGKVQYTSIVEDNTPFTVVAKSGNNNFKEHTFYTVTKNTIGIKNKIQINHMNTNLDNSYYLDFTNYSSIENENIVSLCDSSNKIISSNNYDYKIDEKKLILKSSYINTLKAGEHNFKIITKRNAVEIQLNLATKFIDNVNDLVSIDDLSGYYIQTSDIDLSEYLLGKEKGWTPIGIYHDVLDQNVATKDAFKGVYDGNGHVINNLKAQRKDELGFNFGLFGYVTSSAIIRNLGVTGNVDVSSYSGGLVGSNSGLIENCYSNVVVSAYSGGDDYRYLGGLVGNNFGTIKTSYAYGNVRCDKQFGAFVGNNEGEIENCFARICPNLNSFNGNGVVNETNVLFSSAEEMKNYDYSNVFTSKYWKLESGKLPTLIPDQY
;
A
#
# COMPACT_ATOMS: atom_id res chain seq x y z
N MET A 1 -9.48 -2.02 45.62
CA MET A 1 -9.35 -0.88 46.53
C MET A 1 -7.95 -0.90 47.13
N LYS A 2 -7.02 -0.18 46.55
CA LYS A 2 -5.77 0.17 47.21
C LYS A 2 -5.86 1.66 47.52
N LYS A 3 -5.96 1.99 48.80
CA LYS A 3 -5.91 3.36 49.28
C LYS A 3 -4.49 3.87 49.07
N SER A 4 -4.31 4.84 48.19
CA SER A 4 -3.08 5.63 48.18
C SER A 4 -3.08 6.53 49.42
N LEU A 5 -2.05 6.39 50.20
CA LEU A 5 -1.80 7.16 51.43
C LEU A 5 -1.35 8.56 51.01
N LEU A 6 -2.24 9.53 51.12
CA LEU A 6 -1.88 10.93 50.98
C LEU A 6 -1.14 11.36 52.23
N LEU A 7 0.14 11.63 52.13
CA LEU A 7 0.92 12.19 53.22
C LEU A 7 0.66 13.71 53.28
N PHE A 8 -0.18 14.14 54.20
CA PHE A 8 -0.32 15.57 54.52
C PHE A 8 0.93 16.06 55.25
N ILE A 9 1.74 16.86 54.58
CA ILE A 9 2.77 17.67 55.25
C ILE A 9 2.12 19.03 55.57
N VAL A 10 1.83 19.26 56.82
CA VAL A 10 1.39 20.57 57.32
C VAL A 10 2.62 21.47 57.41
N PRO A 11 2.66 22.61 56.71
CA PRO A 11 3.75 23.56 56.89
C PRO A 11 3.54 24.32 58.20
N LEU A 12 4.51 24.24 59.11
CA LEU A 12 4.63 25.10 60.28
C LEU A 12 4.89 26.53 59.81
N LEU A 13 3.92 27.41 60.04
CA LEU A 13 4.07 28.85 59.85
C LEU A 13 5.01 29.41 60.92
N PHE A 14 6.24 29.75 60.58
CA PHE A 14 7.04 30.72 61.30
C PHE A 14 6.95 32.07 60.61
N SER A 15 6.27 33.02 61.25
CA SER A 15 6.29 34.42 60.84
C SER A 15 7.65 35.04 61.24
N CYS A 16 8.48 35.32 60.25
CA CYS A 16 9.62 36.21 60.42
C CYS A 16 9.69 37.14 59.21
N SER A 17 9.50 38.43 59.46
CA SER A 17 9.57 39.47 58.44
C SER A 17 11.00 39.68 57.98
N THR A 18 11.33 39.17 56.83
CA THR A 18 12.46 39.62 56.01
C THR A 18 12.07 39.38 54.55
N ASN A 19 12.35 40.33 53.66
CA ASN A 19 12.19 40.22 52.22
C ASN A 19 12.87 38.97 51.67
N GLN A 20 12.25 37.82 51.81
CA GLN A 20 12.68 36.62 51.13
C GLN A 20 11.97 36.53 49.80
N ASN A 21 12.75 36.62 48.73
CA ASN A 21 12.28 36.28 47.38
C ASN A 21 11.95 34.78 47.38
N TYR A 22 10.69 34.43 47.53
CA TYR A 22 10.19 33.07 47.33
C TYR A 22 9.27 33.04 46.13
N LEU A 23 9.17 31.89 45.48
CA LEU A 23 8.29 31.64 44.35
C LEU A 23 7.32 30.54 44.75
N SER A 24 6.01 30.80 44.71
CA SER A 24 5.03 29.78 45.11
C SER A 24 3.72 29.93 44.31
N PHE A 25 3.05 28.81 44.09
CA PHE A 25 1.68 28.81 43.68
C PHE A 25 0.76 29.08 44.87
N LYS A 26 -0.36 29.72 44.61
CA LYS A 26 -1.38 30.03 45.63
C LYS A 26 -2.08 28.76 46.12
N GLU A 27 -2.38 27.88 45.20
CA GLU A 27 -3.07 26.63 45.45
C GLU A 27 -2.11 25.45 45.22
N ASN A 28 -2.38 24.33 45.87
CA ASN A 28 -1.61 23.09 45.66
C ASN A 28 -2.13 22.26 44.49
N GLU A 29 -3.33 22.59 44.01
CA GLU A 29 -3.99 21.93 42.89
C GLU A 29 -4.81 22.93 42.07
N TYR A 30 -4.76 22.83 40.75
CA TYR A 30 -5.60 23.57 39.80
C TYR A 30 -6.37 22.57 38.96
N ILE A 31 -7.65 22.86 38.72
CA ILE A 31 -8.48 22.12 37.75
C ILE A 31 -8.60 23.03 36.53
N LEU A 32 -8.07 22.58 35.39
CA LEU A 32 -7.87 23.44 34.21
C LEU A 32 -8.45 22.81 32.94
N LYS A 33 -9.00 23.68 32.09
CA LYS A 33 -9.32 23.37 30.70
C LYS A 33 -8.14 23.69 29.78
N ASP A 34 -8.18 23.14 28.58
CA ASP A 34 -7.23 23.52 27.53
C ASP A 34 -7.24 25.03 27.29
N GLY A 35 -6.05 25.62 27.19
CA GLY A 35 -5.86 27.06 27.03
C GLY A 35 -5.94 27.87 28.33
N GLU A 36 -6.24 27.30 29.49
CA GLU A 36 -6.18 28.00 30.79
C GLU A 36 -4.75 28.06 31.32
N SER A 37 -4.51 29.00 32.23
CA SER A 37 -3.17 29.29 32.73
C SER A 37 -3.06 29.19 34.23
N ILE A 38 -1.86 28.78 34.69
CA ILE A 38 -1.43 28.83 36.11
C ILE A 38 -0.56 30.04 36.33
N LYS A 39 -0.58 30.56 37.54
CA LYS A 39 0.27 31.69 37.95
C LYS A 39 0.77 31.53 39.39
N VAL A 40 1.99 31.94 39.59
CA VAL A 40 2.54 32.10 40.94
C VAL A 40 1.98 33.36 41.61
N GLU A 41 2.04 33.41 42.96
CA GLU A 41 1.56 34.58 43.73
C GLU A 41 2.38 35.83 43.43
N GLN A 42 3.65 35.67 43.11
CA GLN A 42 4.55 36.79 42.84
C GLN A 42 4.38 37.29 41.39
N ASN A 43 4.20 38.57 41.23
CA ASN A 43 3.96 39.21 39.94
C ASN A 43 5.29 39.47 39.17
N ASN A 44 6.13 38.48 39.01
CA ASN A 44 7.40 38.58 38.28
C ASN A 44 7.20 38.32 36.79
N LYS A 45 7.72 39.20 35.96
CA LYS A 45 7.48 39.16 34.48
C LYS A 45 8.21 38.03 33.72
N ASP A 46 9.23 37.40 34.38
CA ASP A 46 10.12 36.44 33.71
C ASP A 46 10.05 35.05 34.37
N VAL A 47 8.88 34.68 34.90
CA VAL A 47 8.67 33.33 35.46
C VAL A 47 8.44 32.36 34.31
N ILE A 48 9.14 31.23 34.32
CA ILE A 48 9.01 30.12 33.37
C ILE A 48 8.30 28.97 34.07
N TYR A 49 7.29 28.41 33.40
CA TYR A 49 6.52 27.25 33.88
C TYR A 49 6.95 25.97 33.18
N GLU A 50 7.00 24.87 33.90
CA GLU A 50 7.51 23.59 33.40
C GLU A 50 6.71 22.43 34.00
N LEU A 51 6.35 21.44 33.14
CA LEU A 51 5.82 20.15 33.60
C LEU A 51 6.96 19.27 34.09
N ILE A 52 6.70 18.51 35.16
CA ILE A 52 7.68 17.59 35.75
C ILE A 52 7.06 16.19 35.91
N GLY A 53 7.92 15.17 36.02
CA GLY A 53 7.50 13.77 36.16
C GLY A 53 7.04 13.16 34.83
N ASP A 54 6.17 12.15 34.90
CA ASP A 54 5.64 11.46 33.74
C ASP A 54 4.52 12.29 33.10
N VAL A 55 4.83 12.99 32.01
CA VAL A 55 3.88 13.80 31.26
C VAL A 55 3.32 12.95 30.11
N PRO A 56 1.99 12.78 30.02
CA PRO A 56 1.37 12.07 28.90
C PRO A 56 1.62 12.76 27.56
N ASP A 57 1.75 11.96 26.50
CA ASP A 57 1.75 12.48 25.14
C ASP A 57 0.47 13.30 24.88
N GLY A 58 0.61 14.44 24.24
CA GLY A 58 -0.51 15.37 23.97
C GLY A 58 -0.74 16.42 25.05
N VAL A 59 0.03 16.44 26.16
CA VAL A 59 0.00 17.51 27.17
C VAL A 59 1.25 18.38 27.05
N SER A 60 1.05 19.69 27.01
CA SER A 60 2.15 20.67 27.03
C SER A 60 1.81 21.88 27.87
N LEU A 61 2.84 22.51 28.45
CA LEU A 61 2.73 23.74 29.21
C LEU A 61 3.64 24.78 28.56
N SER A 62 3.06 25.93 28.18
CA SER A 62 3.85 27.03 27.63
C SER A 62 4.72 27.68 28.71
N ILE A 63 5.76 28.37 28.30
CA ILE A 63 6.62 29.15 29.22
C ILE A 63 5.85 30.22 30.00
N ASP A 64 4.70 30.66 29.48
CA ASP A 64 3.82 31.64 30.11
C ASP A 64 2.78 31.00 31.06
N GLY A 65 2.85 29.68 31.24
CA GLY A 65 1.97 28.93 32.15
C GLY A 65 0.62 28.54 31.55
N ILE A 66 0.44 28.57 30.23
CA ILE A 66 -0.79 28.11 29.55
C ILE A 66 -0.66 26.61 29.31
N ILE A 67 -1.63 25.84 29.81
CA ILE A 67 -1.69 24.39 29.59
C ILE A 67 -2.42 24.10 28.27
N HIS A 68 -1.87 23.21 27.47
CA HIS A 68 -2.50 22.69 26.24
C HIS A 68 -2.62 21.18 26.28
N PHE A 69 -3.79 20.70 25.99
CA PHE A 69 -4.08 19.28 25.85
C PHE A 69 -5.35 19.07 25.02
N ASP A 70 -5.48 17.89 24.46
CA ASP A 70 -6.67 17.51 23.72
C ASP A 70 -7.37 16.32 24.40
N ASN A 71 -8.47 15.87 23.81
CA ASN A 71 -9.27 14.75 24.31
C ASN A 71 -8.65 13.36 24.08
N SER A 72 -7.41 13.28 23.59
CA SER A 72 -6.66 12.03 23.49
C SER A 72 -6.19 11.53 24.86
N ILE A 73 -6.08 12.44 25.84
CA ILE A 73 -5.81 12.07 27.23
C ILE A 73 -7.11 11.83 28.02
N PRO A 74 -7.10 11.02 29.08
CA PRO A 74 -8.27 10.86 29.94
C PRO A 74 -8.67 12.16 30.62
N ASN A 75 -9.97 12.39 30.74
CA ASN A 75 -10.47 13.47 31.57
C ASN A 75 -10.04 13.28 33.04
N TYR A 76 -9.71 14.38 33.72
CA TYR A 76 -9.11 14.40 35.04
C TYR A 76 -7.72 13.78 35.13
N THR A 77 -6.96 13.77 34.00
CA THR A 77 -5.53 13.45 34.04
C THR A 77 -4.80 14.45 34.91
N GLN A 78 -3.95 13.94 35.81
CA GLN A 78 -3.13 14.75 36.69
C GLN A 78 -1.69 14.79 36.18
N VAL A 79 -1.13 15.99 36.10
CA VAL A 79 0.28 16.25 35.83
C VAL A 79 0.84 17.20 36.88
N LEU A 80 2.15 17.19 37.08
CA LEU A 80 2.83 18.08 38.03
C LEU A 80 3.49 19.24 37.28
N ALA A 81 3.44 20.42 37.87
CA ALA A 81 4.14 21.59 37.34
C ALA A 81 4.92 22.32 38.44
N ILE A 82 5.97 23.00 38.01
CA ILE A 82 6.75 23.96 38.82
C ILE A 82 6.90 25.26 38.05
N ALA A 83 7.24 26.31 38.77
CA ALA A 83 7.66 27.59 38.23
C ALA A 83 9.10 27.89 38.61
N LYS A 84 9.84 28.54 37.70
CA LYS A 84 11.25 28.93 37.89
C LYS A 84 11.43 30.42 37.61
N TYR A 85 12.19 31.08 38.45
CA TYR A 85 12.61 32.48 38.28
C TYR A 85 14.02 32.66 38.82
N ASN A 86 14.98 32.94 37.95
CA ASN A 86 16.40 32.96 38.30
C ASN A 86 16.82 31.64 38.97
N ASN A 87 17.28 31.69 40.25
CA ASN A 87 17.68 30.52 41.02
C ASN A 87 16.57 30.00 41.95
N LEU A 88 15.35 30.55 41.84
CA LEU A 88 14.20 30.14 42.68
C LEU A 88 13.37 29.10 41.91
N VAL A 89 12.92 28.08 42.64
CA VAL A 89 11.97 27.07 42.17
C VAL A 89 10.77 27.10 43.12
N SER A 90 9.57 27.04 42.57
CA SER A 90 8.33 27.01 43.35
C SER A 90 8.12 25.65 44.05
N ASN A 91 7.10 25.56 44.89
CA ASN A 91 6.49 24.30 45.24
C ASN A 91 5.93 23.59 43.97
N GLU A 92 5.82 22.28 44.07
CA GLU A 92 5.10 21.50 43.05
C GLU A 92 3.59 21.76 43.17
N VAL A 93 2.91 21.78 42.02
CA VAL A 93 1.46 21.94 41.95
C VAL A 93 0.87 20.83 41.07
N VAL A 94 -0.26 20.30 41.50
CA VAL A 94 -1.03 19.32 40.68
C VAL A 94 -1.95 20.05 39.74
N LEU A 95 -1.86 19.74 38.45
CA LEU A 95 -2.78 20.23 37.45
C LEU A 95 -3.71 19.07 37.08
N THR A 96 -4.98 19.21 37.40
CA THR A 96 -6.02 18.25 37.01
C THR A 96 -6.70 18.77 35.74
N LEU A 97 -6.44 18.10 34.61
CA LEU A 97 -6.88 18.51 33.30
C LEU A 97 -8.28 17.96 33.02
N TYR A 98 -9.22 18.83 32.60
CA TYR A 98 -10.57 18.39 32.28
C TYR A 98 -11.15 19.09 31.06
N TYR A 99 -12.08 18.43 30.40
CA TYR A 99 -12.87 18.98 29.31
C TYR A 99 -14.36 18.68 29.51
N ASP A 100 -15.20 19.54 28.94
CA ASP A 100 -16.65 19.39 29.06
C ASP A 100 -17.12 18.16 28.27
N TYR A 101 -18.01 17.39 28.90
CA TYR A 101 -18.49 16.18 28.30
C TYR A 101 -19.45 16.41 27.13
N LEU A 102 -19.06 15.93 25.96
CA LEU A 102 -20.02 15.60 24.90
C LEU A 102 -20.41 14.11 25.09
N SER A 103 -21.68 13.80 24.90
CA SER A 103 -22.11 12.39 24.89
C SER A 103 -21.33 11.64 23.80
N SER A 104 -20.59 10.62 24.18
CA SER A 104 -19.80 9.81 23.26
C SER A 104 -20.23 8.34 23.32
N SER A 105 -19.93 7.59 22.28
CA SER A 105 -20.11 6.14 22.23
C SER A 105 -18.79 5.46 21.93
N ILE A 106 -18.52 4.37 22.64
CA ILE A 106 -17.35 3.53 22.43
C ILE A 106 -17.75 2.35 21.54
N ASN A 107 -16.94 2.08 20.52
CA ASN A 107 -17.12 0.91 19.67
C ASN A 107 -15.79 0.16 19.51
N PHE A 108 -15.82 -1.14 19.74
CA PHE A 108 -14.73 -2.02 19.38
C PHE A 108 -14.64 -2.12 17.85
N ILE A 109 -13.42 -2.02 17.32
CA ILE A 109 -13.15 -2.05 15.88
C ILE A 109 -12.41 -3.32 15.44
N ASN A 110 -12.17 -4.26 16.37
CA ASN A 110 -11.67 -5.57 16.01
C ASN A 110 -12.71 -6.26 15.13
N GLN A 111 -12.27 -6.78 13.99
CA GLN A 111 -13.17 -7.44 13.02
C GLN A 111 -13.51 -8.87 13.38
N ILE A 112 -12.73 -9.47 14.28
CA ILE A 112 -12.88 -10.83 14.79
C ILE A 112 -12.80 -10.83 16.30
N ASP A 113 -13.60 -11.69 16.94
CA ASP A 113 -13.64 -11.84 18.39
C ASP A 113 -12.55 -12.78 18.93
N TYR A 114 -11.73 -13.33 18.06
CA TYR A 114 -10.67 -14.26 18.41
C TYR A 114 -9.31 -13.56 18.39
N ILE A 115 -8.63 -13.59 19.52
CA ILE A 115 -7.40 -12.84 19.75
C ILE A 115 -6.23 -13.79 19.92
N VAL A 116 -5.18 -13.57 19.15
CA VAL A 116 -3.88 -14.27 19.28
C VAL A 116 -3.06 -13.61 20.39
N ASN A 117 -2.23 -14.42 21.07
CA ASN A 117 -1.33 -13.90 22.09
C ASN A 117 -0.43 -12.77 21.52
N GLY A 118 -0.47 -11.63 22.17
CA GLY A 118 0.28 -10.45 21.76
C GLY A 118 -0.47 -9.48 20.83
N GLU A 119 -1.67 -9.83 20.39
CA GLU A 119 -2.53 -8.98 19.56
C GLU A 119 -3.16 -7.83 20.38
N MET A 120 -3.52 -6.75 19.68
CA MET A 120 -4.14 -5.57 20.30
C MET A 120 -5.65 -5.56 20.05
N ILE A 121 -6.42 -5.42 21.11
CA ILE A 121 -7.82 -5.05 21.03
C ILE A 121 -7.90 -3.55 20.86
N LYS A 122 -8.70 -3.09 19.92
CA LYS A 122 -8.88 -1.67 19.61
C LYS A 122 -10.32 -1.26 19.76
N ALA A 123 -10.52 -0.12 20.39
CA ALA A 123 -11.81 0.56 20.45
C ALA A 123 -11.61 2.04 20.11
N ILE A 124 -12.66 2.66 19.62
CA ILE A 124 -12.70 4.11 19.33
C ILE A 124 -13.86 4.74 20.09
N ASP A 125 -13.64 5.93 20.57
CA ASP A 125 -14.69 6.80 21.10
C ASP A 125 -15.15 7.76 19.99
N SER A 126 -16.45 8.00 19.86
CA SER A 126 -17.00 8.85 18.79
C SER A 126 -16.52 10.31 18.83
N ASN A 127 -16.01 10.76 19.96
CA ASN A 127 -15.44 12.10 20.16
C ASN A 127 -13.92 12.07 20.33
N ASN A 128 -13.26 10.96 19.96
CA ASN A 128 -11.81 10.74 20.04
C ASN A 128 -11.21 10.83 21.45
N TYR A 129 -12.00 10.57 22.49
CA TYR A 129 -11.45 10.45 23.84
C TYR A 129 -10.52 9.24 23.96
N GLY A 130 -9.43 9.40 24.68
CA GLY A 130 -8.50 8.30 24.96
C GLY A 130 -9.19 7.10 25.61
N ILE A 131 -8.86 5.89 25.14
CA ILE A 131 -9.46 4.64 25.60
C ILE A 131 -8.50 3.89 26.50
N TYR A 132 -9.04 3.40 27.63
CA TYR A 132 -8.35 2.47 28.53
C TYR A 132 -9.03 1.12 28.54
N TYR A 133 -8.22 0.07 28.62
CA TYR A 133 -8.68 -1.31 28.58
C TYR A 133 -8.47 -1.98 29.94
N SER A 134 -9.43 -2.83 30.31
CA SER A 134 -9.31 -3.73 31.45
C SER A 134 -10.08 -5.01 31.19
N LEU A 135 -9.74 -6.08 31.90
CA LEU A 135 -10.61 -7.27 31.95
C LEU A 135 -11.77 -6.99 32.91
N LYS A 136 -12.98 -7.42 32.51
CA LYS A 136 -14.18 -7.34 33.37
C LYS A 136 -14.02 -8.18 34.63
N ASN A 137 -13.50 -9.41 34.45
CA ASN A 137 -13.20 -10.35 35.49
C ASN A 137 -11.74 -10.82 35.34
N ASP A 138 -11.14 -11.21 36.44
CA ASP A 138 -9.82 -11.82 36.41
C ASP A 138 -9.91 -13.23 35.78
N VAL A 139 -9.27 -13.40 34.64
CA VAL A 139 -9.17 -14.70 33.95
C VAL A 139 -7.73 -15.19 34.11
N LYS A 140 -7.59 -16.32 34.81
CA LYS A 140 -6.26 -16.86 35.12
C LYS A 140 -5.40 -17.05 33.86
N GLY A 141 -4.26 -16.39 33.85
CA GLY A 141 -3.31 -16.49 32.75
C GLY A 141 -3.55 -15.52 31.59
N ILE A 142 -4.58 -14.68 31.62
CA ILE A 142 -4.82 -13.62 30.61
C ILE A 142 -4.59 -12.27 31.25
N SER A 143 -3.93 -11.37 30.53
CA SER A 143 -3.73 -9.98 30.91
C SER A 143 -3.92 -9.05 29.72
N ILE A 144 -4.29 -7.81 29.97
CA ILE A 144 -4.43 -6.77 28.96
C ILE A 144 -3.63 -5.52 29.38
N ASN A 145 -2.88 -4.96 28.45
CA ASN A 145 -2.22 -3.69 28.70
C ASN A 145 -3.26 -2.56 28.68
N LYS A 146 -3.26 -1.76 29.73
CA LYS A 146 -4.29 -0.75 29.99
C LYS A 146 -4.38 0.31 28.90
N SER A 147 -3.27 0.76 28.35
CA SER A 147 -3.23 1.85 27.36
C SER A 147 -3.26 1.34 25.93
N SER A 148 -2.56 0.26 25.61
CA SER A 148 -2.45 -0.23 24.23
C SER A 148 -3.52 -1.26 23.85
N GLY A 149 -4.24 -1.85 24.82
CA GLY A 149 -5.15 -2.95 24.58
C GLY A 149 -4.47 -4.28 24.20
N LYS A 150 -3.13 -4.37 24.33
CA LYS A 150 -2.39 -5.59 24.01
C LYS A 150 -2.73 -6.71 24.96
N VAL A 151 -3.23 -7.82 24.44
CA VAL A 151 -3.57 -9.01 25.20
C VAL A 151 -2.39 -9.94 25.27
N GLN A 152 -2.10 -10.44 26.46
CA GLN A 152 -1.09 -11.47 26.67
C GLN A 152 -1.69 -12.61 27.49
N TYR A 153 -1.37 -13.85 27.12
CA TYR A 153 -1.77 -15.02 27.88
C TYR A 153 -0.66 -16.07 27.93
N THR A 154 -0.68 -16.85 28.98
CA THR A 154 0.29 -17.89 29.28
C THR A 154 -0.10 -19.23 28.65
N SER A 155 0.80 -20.20 28.65
CA SER A 155 0.60 -21.53 28.10
C SER A 155 -0.48 -22.38 28.81
N ILE A 156 -1.00 -21.92 29.96
CA ILE A 156 -2.08 -22.60 30.67
C ILE A 156 -3.47 -22.22 30.14
N VAL A 157 -3.55 -21.19 29.28
CA VAL A 157 -4.83 -20.75 28.70
C VAL A 157 -5.19 -21.66 27.53
N GLU A 158 -6.37 -22.22 27.57
CA GLU A 158 -6.88 -23.10 26.52
C GLU A 158 -7.40 -22.30 25.32
N ASP A 159 -7.44 -22.96 24.17
CA ASP A 159 -8.07 -22.43 22.96
C ASP A 159 -9.57 -22.18 23.22
N ASN A 160 -10.14 -21.11 22.66
CA ASN A 160 -11.52 -20.68 22.91
C ASN A 160 -11.85 -20.24 24.35
N THR A 161 -10.88 -19.92 25.17
CA THR A 161 -11.17 -19.35 26.51
C THR A 161 -11.81 -17.97 26.34
N PRO A 162 -13.05 -17.75 26.80
CA PRO A 162 -13.68 -16.43 26.72
C PRO A 162 -13.10 -15.47 27.77
N PHE A 163 -12.89 -14.22 27.38
CA PHE A 163 -12.55 -13.13 28.27
C PHE A 163 -13.24 -11.83 27.83
N THR A 164 -13.79 -11.10 28.78
CA THR A 164 -14.51 -9.86 28.49
C THR A 164 -13.63 -8.67 28.78
N VAL A 165 -13.46 -7.82 27.75
CA VAL A 165 -12.72 -6.56 27.83
C VAL A 165 -13.69 -5.41 28.03
N VAL A 166 -13.34 -4.54 28.93
CA VAL A 166 -14.00 -3.26 29.18
C VAL A 166 -13.13 -2.17 28.57
N ALA A 167 -13.62 -1.49 27.57
CA ALA A 167 -13.03 -0.27 27.04
C ALA A 167 -13.71 0.92 27.74
N LYS A 168 -12.93 1.80 28.35
CA LYS A 168 -13.38 3.00 29.04
C LYS A 168 -12.80 4.24 28.39
N SER A 169 -13.63 5.24 28.13
CA SER A 169 -13.15 6.59 27.79
C SER A 169 -13.10 7.49 29.02
N GLY A 170 -12.42 8.63 28.90
CA GLY A 170 -12.17 9.54 30.02
C GLY A 170 -13.41 10.04 30.76
N ASN A 171 -14.59 9.91 30.15
CA ASN A 171 -15.83 10.44 30.70
C ASN A 171 -16.71 9.38 31.40
N ASN A 172 -16.12 8.30 31.87
CA ASN A 172 -16.79 7.14 32.48
C ASN A 172 -17.71 6.36 31.51
N ASN A 173 -17.79 6.69 30.25
CA ASN A 173 -18.39 5.81 29.26
C ASN A 173 -17.57 4.52 29.19
N PHE A 174 -18.29 3.42 29.10
CA PHE A 174 -17.64 2.13 28.91
C PHE A 174 -18.43 1.26 27.95
N LYS A 175 -17.72 0.36 27.30
CA LYS A 175 -18.27 -0.70 26.46
C LYS A 175 -17.60 -1.99 26.83
N GLU A 176 -18.41 -3.05 26.93
CA GLU A 176 -17.91 -4.41 27.14
C GLU A 176 -18.02 -5.22 25.87
N HIS A 177 -17.03 -6.06 25.63
CA HIS A 177 -17.05 -7.03 24.54
C HIS A 177 -16.31 -8.31 24.94
N THR A 178 -16.85 -9.46 24.55
CA THR A 178 -16.24 -10.76 24.86
C THR A 178 -15.44 -11.25 23.67
N PHE A 179 -14.17 -11.52 23.92
CA PHE A 179 -13.21 -12.11 23.00
C PHE A 179 -12.86 -13.53 23.44
N TYR A 180 -12.23 -14.27 22.54
CA TYR A 180 -11.82 -15.66 22.76
C TYR A 180 -10.35 -15.82 22.43
N THR A 181 -9.63 -16.62 23.22
CA THR A 181 -8.22 -16.90 22.97
C THR A 181 -8.02 -17.87 21.80
N VAL A 182 -6.92 -17.69 21.08
CA VAL A 182 -6.44 -18.60 20.04
C VAL A 182 -5.04 -19.07 20.35
N THR A 183 -4.94 -20.27 20.85
CA THR A 183 -3.66 -20.88 21.24
C THR A 183 -3.02 -21.71 20.12
N LYS A 184 -3.78 -22.06 19.08
CA LYS A 184 -3.29 -22.77 17.90
C LYS A 184 -3.20 -21.80 16.73
N ASN A 185 -2.11 -21.87 15.97
CA ASN A 185 -1.80 -21.00 14.84
C ASN A 185 -2.82 -21.11 13.69
N THR A 186 -4.05 -20.63 13.93
CA THR A 186 -5.13 -20.70 12.94
C THR A 186 -5.63 -19.34 12.49
N ILE A 187 -5.16 -18.24 13.09
CA ILE A 187 -5.54 -16.90 12.64
C ILE A 187 -4.42 -16.30 11.80
N GLY A 188 -4.76 -15.95 10.62
CA GLY A 188 -3.93 -15.22 9.67
C GLY A 188 -4.66 -15.07 8.35
N ILE A 189 -4.32 -14.06 7.60
CA ILE A 189 -4.64 -13.98 6.18
C ILE A 189 -3.90 -15.13 5.52
N LYS A 190 -4.62 -16.19 5.17
CA LYS A 190 -3.98 -17.42 4.71
C LYS A 190 -3.87 -17.51 3.20
N ASN A 191 -4.74 -16.86 2.44
CA ASN A 191 -4.67 -16.83 0.97
C ASN A 191 -5.21 -15.53 0.43
N LYS A 192 -4.56 -15.01 -0.59
CA LYS A 192 -5.07 -13.96 -1.45
C LYS A 192 -5.61 -14.63 -2.71
N ILE A 193 -6.92 -14.63 -2.88
CA ILE A 193 -7.58 -15.15 -4.06
C ILE A 193 -7.68 -13.99 -5.05
N GLN A 194 -7.05 -14.13 -6.21
CA GLN A 194 -7.14 -13.15 -7.27
C GLN A 194 -8.26 -13.55 -8.24
N ILE A 195 -9.12 -12.61 -8.58
CA ILE A 195 -10.24 -12.82 -9.48
C ILE A 195 -10.26 -11.69 -10.49
N ASN A 196 -10.30 -12.03 -11.77
CA ASN A 196 -10.43 -11.06 -12.84
C ASN A 196 -11.87 -11.01 -13.32
N HIS A 197 -12.41 -9.83 -13.53
CA HIS A 197 -13.77 -9.63 -13.94
C HIS A 197 -13.94 -8.36 -14.77
N MET A 198 -14.77 -8.41 -15.80
CA MET A 198 -15.24 -7.20 -16.48
C MET A 198 -16.29 -6.49 -15.63
N ASN A 199 -16.32 -5.17 -15.69
CA ASN A 199 -17.40 -4.38 -15.09
C ASN A 199 -18.66 -4.57 -15.96
N THR A 200 -19.52 -5.51 -15.57
CA THR A 200 -20.77 -5.87 -16.28
C THR A 200 -21.93 -5.93 -15.31
N ASN A 201 -23.16 -5.97 -15.83
CA ASN A 201 -24.39 -6.10 -15.03
C ASN A 201 -24.69 -7.56 -14.65
N LEU A 202 -23.68 -8.37 -14.39
CA LEU A 202 -23.83 -9.76 -13.99
C LEU A 202 -23.35 -9.97 -12.55
N ASP A 203 -24.08 -10.76 -11.79
CA ASP A 203 -23.61 -11.21 -10.48
C ASP A 203 -22.42 -12.16 -10.66
N ASN A 204 -21.42 -12.00 -9.83
CA ASN A 204 -20.21 -12.81 -9.87
C ASN A 204 -20.19 -13.80 -8.73
N SER A 205 -19.82 -15.01 -9.07
CA SER A 205 -19.68 -16.09 -8.10
C SER A 205 -18.23 -16.45 -7.93
N TYR A 206 -17.75 -16.48 -6.70
CA TYR A 206 -16.38 -16.80 -6.37
C TYR A 206 -16.33 -18.02 -5.47
N TYR A 207 -15.50 -18.98 -5.88
CA TYR A 207 -15.24 -20.15 -5.06
C TYR A 207 -14.12 -19.84 -4.09
N LEU A 208 -14.44 -19.93 -2.80
CA LEU A 208 -13.43 -19.90 -1.75
C LEU A 208 -12.97 -21.34 -1.53
N ASP A 209 -11.72 -21.61 -1.87
CA ASP A 209 -11.11 -22.91 -1.57
C ASP A 209 -10.74 -22.97 -0.09
N PHE A 210 -11.57 -23.63 0.69
CA PHE A 210 -11.35 -23.88 2.11
C PHE A 210 -10.68 -25.23 2.41
N THR A 211 -10.24 -25.98 1.40
CA THR A 211 -9.68 -27.34 1.62
C THR A 211 -8.49 -27.38 2.55
N ASN A 212 -7.69 -26.32 2.58
CA ASN A 212 -6.57 -26.16 3.50
C ASN A 212 -6.94 -25.50 4.84
N TYR A 213 -8.25 -25.28 5.10
CA TYR A 213 -8.76 -24.54 6.25
C TYR A 213 -9.90 -25.33 6.92
N SER A 214 -9.58 -26.49 7.47
CA SER A 214 -10.56 -27.33 8.17
C SER A 214 -11.33 -26.61 9.30
N SER A 215 -10.74 -25.52 9.83
CA SER A 215 -11.39 -24.68 10.84
C SER A 215 -12.40 -23.68 10.26
N ILE A 216 -12.43 -23.45 8.94
CA ILE A 216 -13.38 -22.52 8.28
C ILE A 216 -14.55 -23.26 7.63
N GLU A 217 -14.39 -24.54 7.36
CA GLU A 217 -15.37 -25.33 6.57
C GLU A 217 -16.82 -25.22 7.06
N ASN A 218 -17.02 -24.89 8.33
CA ASN A 218 -18.35 -24.79 8.97
C ASN A 218 -18.58 -23.40 9.61
N GLU A 219 -17.75 -22.39 9.33
CA GLU A 219 -17.93 -21.07 9.92
C GLU A 219 -18.70 -20.13 8.97
N ASN A 220 -19.70 -19.45 9.52
CA ASN A 220 -20.40 -18.39 8.81
C ASN A 220 -19.48 -17.18 8.63
N ILE A 221 -19.63 -16.47 7.50
CA ILE A 221 -19.06 -15.15 7.33
C ILE A 221 -19.67 -14.21 8.35
N VAL A 222 -18.81 -13.53 9.12
CA VAL A 222 -19.22 -12.48 10.06
C VAL A 222 -19.39 -11.16 9.31
N SER A 223 -18.45 -10.84 8.42
CA SER A 223 -18.52 -9.64 7.59
C SER A 223 -17.63 -9.74 6.34
N LEU A 224 -17.96 -8.93 5.35
CA LEU A 224 -17.12 -8.62 4.21
C LEU A 224 -16.67 -7.16 4.34
N CYS A 225 -15.38 -6.90 4.23
CA CYS A 225 -14.80 -5.57 4.35
C CYS A 225 -14.03 -5.19 3.08
N ASP A 226 -13.93 -3.90 2.81
CA ASP A 226 -13.03 -3.37 1.79
C ASP A 226 -11.58 -3.20 2.32
N SER A 227 -10.68 -2.71 1.48
CA SER A 227 -9.27 -2.50 1.82
C SER A 227 -9.05 -1.52 2.98
N SER A 228 -10.00 -0.63 3.24
CA SER A 228 -9.98 0.30 4.38
C SER A 228 -10.57 -0.29 5.65
N ASN A 229 -10.92 -1.58 5.65
CA ASN A 229 -11.64 -2.31 6.69
C ASN A 229 -13.08 -1.80 6.94
N LYS A 230 -13.66 -1.09 5.99
CA LYS A 230 -15.06 -0.68 6.05
C LYS A 230 -15.95 -1.86 5.68
N ILE A 231 -16.93 -2.13 6.52
CA ILE A 231 -17.88 -3.22 6.31
C ILE A 231 -18.76 -2.94 5.08
N ILE A 232 -18.80 -3.90 4.18
CA ILE A 232 -19.68 -3.91 3.02
C ILE A 232 -21.06 -4.41 3.48
N SER A 233 -22.12 -3.68 3.12
CA SER A 233 -23.48 -4.07 3.48
C SER A 233 -23.80 -5.49 2.98
N SER A 234 -24.44 -6.28 3.83
CA SER A 234 -24.91 -7.65 3.49
C SER A 234 -25.88 -7.67 2.30
N ASN A 235 -26.48 -6.54 1.94
CA ASN A 235 -27.30 -6.44 0.73
C ASN A 235 -26.49 -6.51 -0.58
N ASN A 236 -25.19 -6.36 -0.51
CA ASN A 236 -24.27 -6.27 -1.66
C ASN A 236 -23.63 -7.62 -2.02
N TYR A 237 -23.84 -8.65 -1.20
CA TYR A 237 -23.28 -9.98 -1.47
C TYR A 237 -24.21 -11.08 -0.92
N ASP A 238 -24.06 -12.28 -1.45
CA ASP A 238 -24.63 -13.51 -0.91
C ASP A 238 -23.50 -14.49 -0.63
N TYR A 239 -23.60 -15.23 0.46
CA TYR A 239 -22.65 -16.27 0.79
C TYR A 239 -23.37 -17.59 1.06
N LYS A 240 -22.98 -18.60 0.29
CA LYS A 240 -23.50 -19.97 0.41
C LYS A 240 -22.41 -20.87 0.97
N ILE A 241 -22.49 -21.16 2.26
CA ILE A 241 -21.49 -21.94 2.97
C ILE A 241 -21.36 -23.35 2.40
N ASP A 242 -22.48 -23.99 2.06
CA ASP A 242 -22.50 -25.36 1.54
C ASP A 242 -21.83 -25.48 0.16
N GLU A 243 -21.90 -24.41 -0.63
CA GLU A 243 -21.24 -24.31 -1.94
C GLU A 243 -19.84 -23.71 -1.86
N LYS A 244 -19.42 -23.23 -0.68
CA LYS A 244 -18.18 -22.44 -0.48
C LYS A 244 -18.08 -21.26 -1.45
N LYS A 245 -19.20 -20.58 -1.66
CA LYS A 245 -19.36 -19.61 -2.74
C LYS A 245 -19.77 -18.26 -2.19
N LEU A 246 -18.97 -17.23 -2.54
CA LEU A 246 -19.31 -15.83 -2.32
C LEU A 246 -19.80 -15.23 -3.65
N ILE A 247 -20.91 -14.55 -3.62
CA ILE A 247 -21.47 -13.82 -4.77
C ILE A 247 -21.48 -12.34 -4.41
N LEU A 248 -20.68 -11.53 -5.11
CA LEU A 248 -20.81 -10.07 -5.08
C LEU A 248 -21.87 -9.66 -6.10
N LYS A 249 -22.87 -8.90 -5.66
CA LYS A 249 -23.99 -8.51 -6.55
C LYS A 249 -23.54 -7.48 -7.57
N SER A 250 -24.07 -7.59 -8.79
CA SER A 250 -23.81 -6.67 -9.89
C SER A 250 -24.09 -5.22 -9.53
N SER A 251 -25.16 -4.96 -8.77
CA SER A 251 -25.50 -3.63 -8.27
C SER A 251 -24.39 -3.00 -7.44
N TYR A 252 -23.61 -3.79 -6.72
CA TYR A 252 -22.45 -3.32 -5.98
C TYR A 252 -21.22 -3.19 -6.86
N ILE A 253 -20.92 -4.19 -7.68
CA ILE A 253 -19.76 -4.19 -8.60
C ILE A 253 -19.81 -2.98 -9.51
N ASN A 254 -20.98 -2.64 -10.04
CA ASN A 254 -21.16 -1.48 -10.92
C ASN A 254 -20.95 -0.12 -10.24
N THR A 255 -20.85 -0.08 -8.91
CA THR A 255 -20.42 1.13 -8.17
C THR A 255 -18.90 1.27 -8.08
N LEU A 256 -18.16 0.21 -8.35
CA LEU A 256 -16.70 0.19 -8.31
C LEU A 256 -16.14 0.68 -9.66
N LYS A 257 -15.04 1.40 -9.60
CA LYS A 257 -14.30 1.78 -10.81
C LYS A 257 -13.49 0.59 -11.31
N ALA A 258 -13.15 0.57 -12.60
CA ALA A 258 -12.15 -0.37 -13.11
C ALA A 258 -10.84 -0.22 -12.33
N GLY A 259 -10.20 -1.35 -12.01
CA GLY A 259 -8.99 -1.39 -11.19
C GLY A 259 -8.97 -2.56 -10.21
N GLU A 260 -8.00 -2.52 -9.31
CA GLU A 260 -7.83 -3.53 -8.27
C GLU A 260 -8.62 -3.18 -7.02
N HIS A 261 -9.40 -4.14 -6.53
CA HIS A 261 -10.17 -4.03 -5.29
C HIS A 261 -9.81 -5.18 -4.36
N ASN A 262 -9.37 -4.84 -3.18
CA ASN A 262 -9.07 -5.84 -2.16
C ASN A 262 -10.22 -5.90 -1.16
N PHE A 263 -10.73 -7.10 -0.92
CA PHE A 263 -11.75 -7.40 0.07
C PHE A 263 -11.19 -8.35 1.10
N LYS A 264 -11.79 -8.31 2.28
CA LYS A 264 -11.48 -9.22 3.36
C LYS A 264 -12.76 -9.89 3.85
N ILE A 265 -12.84 -11.20 3.70
CA ILE A 265 -13.88 -12.01 4.31
C ILE A 265 -13.46 -12.31 5.73
N ILE A 266 -14.31 -11.94 6.69
CA ILE A 266 -14.08 -12.16 8.10
C ILE A 266 -15.02 -13.28 8.57
N THR A 267 -14.43 -14.32 9.15
CA THR A 267 -15.15 -15.35 9.91
C THR A 267 -14.84 -15.19 11.39
N LYS A 268 -15.41 -16.04 12.25
CA LYS A 268 -15.13 -15.98 13.69
C LYS A 268 -13.65 -16.18 14.03
N ARG A 269 -12.90 -16.95 13.23
CA ARG A 269 -11.51 -17.34 13.54
C ARG A 269 -10.49 -16.93 12.49
N ASN A 270 -10.94 -16.52 11.30
CA ASN A 270 -10.04 -16.31 10.18
C ASN A 270 -10.45 -15.10 9.33
N ALA A 271 -9.48 -14.62 8.57
CA ALA A 271 -9.72 -13.67 7.49
C ALA A 271 -9.14 -14.24 6.19
N VAL A 272 -9.88 -14.08 5.10
CA VAL A 272 -9.43 -14.42 3.74
C VAL A 272 -9.40 -13.15 2.92
N GLU A 273 -8.27 -12.82 2.31
CA GLU A 273 -8.19 -11.72 1.36
C GLU A 273 -8.60 -12.16 -0.03
N ILE A 274 -9.44 -11.36 -0.67
CA ILE A 274 -9.80 -11.50 -2.07
C ILE A 274 -9.33 -10.25 -2.78
N GLN A 275 -8.59 -10.41 -3.88
CA GLN A 275 -8.30 -9.36 -4.83
C GLN A 275 -9.20 -9.54 -6.04
N LEU A 276 -10.11 -8.58 -6.25
CA LEU A 276 -10.93 -8.47 -7.44
C LEU A 276 -10.31 -7.46 -8.39
N ASN A 277 -9.94 -7.90 -9.58
CA ASN A 277 -9.49 -7.02 -10.66
C ASN A 277 -10.67 -6.75 -11.60
N LEU A 278 -11.18 -5.53 -11.57
CA LEU A 278 -12.25 -5.10 -12.48
C LEU A 278 -11.64 -4.50 -13.75
N ALA A 279 -11.78 -5.20 -14.86
CA ALA A 279 -11.31 -4.70 -16.15
C ALA A 279 -12.33 -3.72 -16.76
N THR A 280 -11.83 -2.66 -17.37
CA THR A 280 -12.59 -1.85 -18.34
C THR A 280 -13.00 -2.74 -19.52
N LYS A 281 -12.05 -3.57 -19.97
CA LYS A 281 -12.25 -4.51 -21.06
C LYS A 281 -11.27 -5.68 -20.94
N PHE A 282 -11.73 -6.89 -21.26
CA PHE A 282 -10.85 -8.01 -21.56
C PHE A 282 -10.32 -7.90 -22.99
N ILE A 283 -9.07 -8.28 -23.18
CA ILE A 283 -8.36 -8.27 -24.45
C ILE A 283 -8.10 -9.72 -24.84
N ASP A 284 -9.02 -10.27 -25.63
CA ASP A 284 -8.98 -11.68 -26.03
C ASP A 284 -8.40 -11.90 -27.43
N ASN A 285 -8.46 -10.87 -28.26
CA ASN A 285 -8.02 -10.95 -29.65
C ASN A 285 -7.53 -9.59 -30.15
N VAL A 286 -7.07 -9.59 -31.40
CA VAL A 286 -6.53 -8.39 -32.05
C VAL A 286 -7.55 -7.24 -32.17
N ASN A 287 -8.84 -7.54 -32.38
CA ASN A 287 -9.85 -6.47 -32.50
C ASN A 287 -10.07 -5.79 -31.14
N ASP A 288 -10.00 -6.53 -30.04
CA ASP A 288 -10.04 -5.95 -28.69
C ASP A 288 -8.84 -5.05 -28.43
N LEU A 289 -7.65 -5.50 -28.82
CA LEU A 289 -6.41 -4.76 -28.63
C LEU A 289 -6.41 -3.43 -29.39
N VAL A 290 -6.84 -3.44 -30.68
CA VAL A 290 -6.86 -2.22 -31.50
C VAL A 290 -7.99 -1.26 -31.16
N SER A 291 -9.00 -1.71 -30.46
CA SER A 291 -10.12 -0.88 -29.98
C SER A 291 -9.92 -0.26 -28.61
N ILE A 292 -8.69 -0.29 -28.08
CA ILE A 292 -8.34 0.44 -26.86
C ILE A 292 -8.38 1.94 -27.17
N ASP A 293 -9.43 2.62 -26.73
CA ASP A 293 -9.69 4.05 -26.91
C ASP A 293 -9.64 4.82 -25.59
N ASP A 294 -10.01 4.20 -24.47
CA ASP A 294 -9.81 4.76 -23.12
C ASP A 294 -8.39 4.47 -22.63
N LEU A 295 -7.46 5.38 -22.90
CA LEU A 295 -6.05 5.25 -22.48
C LEU A 295 -5.84 5.29 -20.96
N SER A 296 -6.90 5.47 -20.16
CA SER A 296 -6.88 5.41 -18.69
C SER A 296 -7.52 4.14 -18.13
N GLY A 297 -8.03 3.26 -18.99
CA GLY A 297 -8.70 2.02 -18.61
C GLY A 297 -7.79 0.99 -17.94
N TYR A 298 -8.40 -0.02 -17.36
CA TYR A 298 -7.76 -1.22 -16.84
C TYR A 298 -8.05 -2.39 -17.80
N TYR A 299 -7.03 -2.89 -18.46
CA TYR A 299 -7.12 -3.95 -19.48
C TYR A 299 -6.48 -5.23 -18.98
N ILE A 300 -7.16 -6.35 -19.17
CA ILE A 300 -6.65 -7.69 -18.82
C ILE A 300 -6.67 -8.55 -20.08
N GLN A 301 -5.51 -9.04 -20.48
CA GLN A 301 -5.40 -9.96 -21.60
C GLN A 301 -5.82 -11.38 -21.16
N THR A 302 -6.56 -12.09 -22.02
CA THR A 302 -7.13 -13.42 -21.70
C THR A 302 -6.63 -14.52 -22.63
N SER A 303 -5.91 -14.18 -23.67
CA SER A 303 -5.29 -15.14 -24.60
C SER A 303 -4.04 -14.56 -25.25
N ASP A 304 -3.22 -15.42 -25.81
CA ASP A 304 -2.12 -14.98 -26.69
C ASP A 304 -2.69 -14.36 -27.97
N ILE A 305 -2.12 -13.23 -28.39
CA ILE A 305 -2.60 -12.49 -29.56
C ILE A 305 -1.54 -12.52 -30.67
N ASP A 306 -1.92 -12.98 -31.85
CA ASP A 306 -1.06 -12.95 -33.03
C ASP A 306 -1.48 -11.79 -33.98
N LEU A 307 -0.53 -10.87 -34.21
CA LEU A 307 -0.74 -9.69 -35.04
C LEU A 307 -0.50 -9.95 -36.54
N SER A 308 -0.06 -11.12 -36.95
CA SER A 308 0.37 -11.40 -38.34
C SER A 308 -0.70 -11.12 -39.38
N GLU A 309 -1.92 -11.62 -39.19
CA GLU A 309 -3.04 -11.37 -40.12
C GLU A 309 -3.47 -9.90 -40.11
N TYR A 310 -3.58 -9.30 -38.95
CA TYR A 310 -3.97 -7.89 -38.81
C TYR A 310 -3.00 -6.93 -39.51
N LEU A 311 -1.71 -7.26 -39.45
CA LEU A 311 -0.65 -6.43 -40.04
C LEU A 311 -0.40 -6.75 -41.54
N LEU A 312 -1.05 -7.77 -42.08
CA LEU A 312 -0.90 -8.12 -43.50
C LEU A 312 -1.35 -6.96 -44.40
N GLY A 313 -0.48 -6.53 -45.31
CA GLY A 313 -0.74 -5.40 -46.21
C GLY A 313 -0.65 -4.01 -45.58
N LYS A 314 -0.37 -3.89 -44.31
CA LYS A 314 -0.11 -2.60 -43.64
C LYS A 314 1.37 -2.23 -43.76
N GLU A 315 1.69 -1.34 -44.67
CA GLU A 315 3.07 -0.92 -44.99
C GLU A 315 3.80 -0.39 -43.75
N LYS A 316 3.13 0.43 -42.93
CA LYS A 316 3.69 1.02 -41.71
C LYS A 316 3.66 0.09 -40.48
N GLY A 317 2.89 -1.00 -40.59
CA GLY A 317 2.72 -1.97 -39.51
C GLY A 317 1.86 -1.47 -38.36
N TRP A 318 2.26 -1.82 -37.14
CA TRP A 318 1.58 -1.49 -35.90
C TRP A 318 1.57 0.01 -35.60
N THR A 319 0.44 0.49 -35.12
CA THR A 319 0.34 1.81 -34.51
C THR A 319 0.35 1.64 -33.00
N PRO A 320 1.32 2.20 -32.26
CA PRO A 320 1.45 2.02 -30.82
C PRO A 320 0.21 2.44 -30.04
N ILE A 321 -0.07 1.74 -28.95
CA ILE A 321 -1.05 2.17 -27.97
C ILE A 321 -0.47 3.35 -27.20
N GLY A 322 -1.18 4.47 -27.16
CA GLY A 322 -0.65 5.70 -26.54
C GLY A 322 0.46 6.34 -27.36
N ILE A 323 0.12 7.28 -28.22
CA ILE A 323 1.06 7.97 -29.09
C ILE A 323 1.53 9.26 -28.43
N TYR A 324 2.84 9.52 -28.47
CA TYR A 324 3.40 10.82 -28.18
C TYR A 324 3.70 11.52 -29.49
N HIS A 325 3.05 12.65 -29.74
CA HIS A 325 3.43 13.57 -30.79
C HIS A 325 4.37 14.61 -30.18
N ASP A 326 5.59 14.67 -30.66
CA ASP A 326 6.54 15.74 -30.31
C ASP A 326 6.08 17.06 -30.95
N VAL A 327 5.02 17.62 -30.41
CA VAL A 327 4.63 18.99 -30.66
C VAL A 327 5.15 19.80 -29.49
N LEU A 328 5.71 20.95 -29.75
CA LEU A 328 6.28 21.90 -28.78
C LEU A 328 5.30 22.31 -27.63
N ASP A 329 4.10 21.78 -27.62
CA ASP A 329 3.10 21.96 -26.59
C ASP A 329 2.98 20.71 -25.70
N GLN A 330 3.64 20.74 -24.54
CA GLN A 330 3.60 19.66 -23.54
C GLN A 330 2.19 19.28 -23.07
N ASN A 331 1.20 20.17 -23.21
CA ASN A 331 -0.19 19.87 -22.83
C ASN A 331 -0.91 18.97 -23.85
N VAL A 332 -0.47 18.95 -25.10
CA VAL A 332 -1.00 18.07 -26.15
C VAL A 332 -0.35 16.69 -26.07
N ALA A 333 0.93 16.64 -25.71
CA ALA A 333 1.75 15.43 -25.67
C ALA A 333 1.21 14.33 -24.72
N THR A 334 0.64 14.71 -23.58
CA THR A 334 0.15 13.73 -22.59
C THR A 334 -1.27 13.25 -22.83
N LYS A 335 -2.03 13.90 -23.73
CA LYS A 335 -3.43 13.60 -23.93
C LYS A 335 -3.64 12.23 -24.59
N ASP A 336 -2.75 11.86 -25.47
CA ASP A 336 -2.81 10.61 -26.22
C ASP A 336 -1.87 9.53 -25.67
N ALA A 337 -1.29 9.75 -24.48
CA ALA A 337 -0.42 8.81 -23.80
C ALA A 337 -1.22 7.75 -23.04
N PHE A 338 -0.68 6.54 -22.94
CA PHE A 338 -1.25 5.49 -22.09
C PHE A 338 -1.02 5.82 -20.61
N LYS A 339 -2.08 5.86 -19.82
CA LYS A 339 -2.08 6.21 -18.40
C LYS A 339 -2.87 5.25 -17.51
N GLY A 340 -3.38 4.18 -18.12
CA GLY A 340 -4.12 3.12 -17.46
C GLY A 340 -3.25 1.96 -16.99
N VAL A 341 -3.88 0.82 -16.82
CA VAL A 341 -3.22 -0.46 -16.50
C VAL A 341 -3.43 -1.43 -17.66
N TYR A 342 -2.36 -2.04 -18.13
CA TYR A 342 -2.43 -3.17 -19.04
C TYR A 342 -1.78 -4.38 -18.35
N ASP A 343 -2.62 -5.34 -17.98
CA ASP A 343 -2.19 -6.62 -17.42
C ASP A 343 -2.23 -7.69 -18.52
N GLY A 344 -1.07 -8.09 -18.98
CA GLY A 344 -0.94 -9.17 -19.97
C GLY A 344 -1.33 -10.53 -19.40
N ASN A 345 -1.48 -10.62 -18.06
CA ASN A 345 -1.98 -11.80 -17.36
C ASN A 345 -1.23 -13.09 -17.75
N GLY A 346 0.06 -12.95 -18.04
CA GLY A 346 0.94 -14.05 -18.45
C GLY A 346 0.92 -14.38 -19.93
N HIS A 347 0.12 -13.68 -20.73
CA HIS A 347 0.00 -13.91 -22.17
C HIS A 347 1.01 -13.12 -23.00
N VAL A 348 1.07 -13.46 -24.28
CA VAL A 348 2.04 -12.93 -25.23
C VAL A 348 1.34 -12.25 -26.40
N ILE A 349 1.87 -11.12 -26.84
CA ILE A 349 1.52 -10.51 -28.13
C ILE A 349 2.62 -10.86 -29.12
N ASN A 350 2.24 -11.64 -30.12
CA ASN A 350 3.13 -12.19 -31.12
C ASN A 350 3.12 -11.42 -32.43
N ASN A 351 4.26 -11.46 -33.14
CA ASN A 351 4.41 -10.92 -34.50
C ASN A 351 4.17 -9.41 -34.58
N LEU A 352 4.53 -8.66 -33.52
CA LEU A 352 4.59 -7.21 -33.60
C LEU A 352 5.49 -6.79 -34.76
N LYS A 353 4.98 -5.97 -35.65
CA LYS A 353 5.73 -5.43 -36.80
C LYS A 353 5.44 -3.95 -36.97
N ALA A 354 6.51 -3.14 -36.97
CA ALA A 354 6.44 -1.74 -37.30
C ALA A 354 7.57 -1.38 -38.29
N GLN A 355 7.27 -0.59 -39.32
CA GLN A 355 8.21 -0.12 -40.34
C GLN A 355 7.91 1.35 -40.65
N ARG A 356 8.59 2.24 -39.89
CA ARG A 356 8.34 3.69 -39.97
C ARG A 356 9.66 4.47 -40.01
N LYS A 357 10.40 4.25 -41.09
CA LYS A 357 11.76 4.79 -41.27
C LYS A 357 11.80 6.31 -41.45
N ASP A 358 10.71 6.87 -41.97
CA ASP A 358 10.61 8.28 -42.35
C ASP A 358 9.85 9.13 -41.31
N GLU A 359 9.37 8.53 -40.22
CA GLU A 359 8.62 9.23 -39.18
C GLU A 359 9.54 9.55 -38.01
N LEU A 360 9.98 10.80 -37.92
CA LEU A 360 10.76 11.33 -36.80
C LEU A 360 9.85 11.81 -35.67
N GLY A 361 10.32 11.79 -34.43
CA GLY A 361 9.62 12.35 -33.27
C GLY A 361 8.57 11.46 -32.62
N PHE A 362 8.45 10.19 -33.00
CA PHE A 362 7.50 9.25 -32.40
C PHE A 362 8.18 8.22 -31.52
N ASN A 363 7.46 7.79 -30.47
CA ASN A 363 7.87 6.69 -29.61
C ASN A 363 7.24 5.38 -30.11
N PHE A 364 8.05 4.37 -30.38
CA PHE A 364 7.58 3.10 -30.95
C PHE A 364 7.82 1.91 -30.04
N GLY A 365 6.87 1.00 -30.04
CA GLY A 365 6.80 -0.27 -29.35
C GLY A 365 5.41 -0.84 -29.51
N LEU A 366 5.04 -1.79 -28.69
CA LEU A 366 3.62 -2.13 -28.54
C LEU A 366 2.85 -0.91 -27.98
N PHE A 367 3.46 -0.24 -26.98
CA PHE A 367 3.04 1.06 -26.47
C PHE A 367 4.00 2.15 -26.93
N GLY A 368 3.47 3.32 -27.25
CA GLY A 368 4.28 4.48 -27.63
C GLY A 368 4.81 5.21 -26.40
N TYR A 369 3.96 5.93 -25.71
CA TYR A 369 4.27 6.66 -24.49
C TYR A 369 3.40 6.23 -23.33
N VAL A 370 4.04 5.99 -22.18
CA VAL A 370 3.45 5.51 -20.93
C VAL A 370 3.70 6.52 -19.82
N THR A 371 2.63 7.07 -19.25
CA THR A 371 2.75 8.11 -18.20
C THR A 371 3.13 7.54 -16.82
N SER A 372 3.44 8.43 -15.88
CA SER A 372 3.83 8.06 -14.51
C SER A 372 2.75 7.32 -13.70
N SER A 373 1.48 7.43 -14.09
CA SER A 373 0.37 6.69 -13.45
C SER A 373 0.12 5.32 -14.06
N ALA A 374 0.71 5.02 -15.21
CA ALA A 374 0.43 3.79 -15.94
C ALA A 374 1.23 2.59 -15.41
N ILE A 375 0.64 1.43 -15.58
CA ILE A 375 1.27 0.14 -15.25
C ILE A 375 1.13 -0.80 -16.46
N ILE A 376 2.24 -1.38 -16.88
CA ILE A 376 2.27 -2.49 -17.83
C ILE A 376 2.90 -3.67 -17.10
N ARG A 377 2.19 -4.79 -17.05
CA ARG A 377 2.68 -5.93 -16.30
C ARG A 377 2.30 -7.28 -16.92
N ASN A 378 3.05 -8.32 -16.52
CA ASN A 378 2.78 -9.73 -16.85
C ASN A 378 2.59 -9.96 -18.36
N LEU A 379 3.39 -9.32 -19.19
CA LEU A 379 3.20 -9.27 -20.65
C LEU A 379 4.48 -9.68 -21.38
N GLY A 380 4.32 -10.62 -22.33
CA GLY A 380 5.33 -10.94 -23.31
C GLY A 380 5.07 -10.27 -24.66
N VAL A 381 6.13 -9.87 -25.37
CA VAL A 381 6.00 -9.38 -26.75
C VAL A 381 7.09 -9.96 -27.65
N THR A 382 6.71 -10.38 -28.87
CA THR A 382 7.63 -10.89 -29.88
C THR A 382 7.41 -10.18 -31.22
N GLY A 383 8.46 -10.09 -32.05
CA GLY A 383 8.30 -9.46 -33.37
C GLY A 383 9.53 -8.71 -33.88
N ASN A 384 9.26 -7.67 -34.67
CA ASN A 384 10.28 -6.83 -35.32
C ASN A 384 9.82 -5.38 -35.47
N VAL A 385 10.60 -4.45 -34.93
CA VAL A 385 10.36 -3.00 -35.00
C VAL A 385 11.55 -2.35 -35.73
N ASP A 386 11.28 -1.76 -36.91
CA ASP A 386 12.27 -1.06 -37.73
C ASP A 386 11.83 0.41 -37.94
N VAL A 387 12.40 1.30 -37.13
CA VAL A 387 11.92 2.69 -36.97
C VAL A 387 13.07 3.64 -36.73
N SER A 388 12.82 4.94 -36.77
CA SER A 388 13.87 5.96 -36.74
C SER A 388 13.89 6.85 -35.48
N SER A 389 13.16 6.46 -34.41
CA SER A 389 13.02 7.27 -33.19
C SER A 389 13.15 6.45 -31.90
N TYR A 390 12.76 7.03 -30.76
CA TYR A 390 12.77 6.37 -29.46
C TYR A 390 11.95 5.08 -29.50
N SER A 391 12.62 3.94 -29.43
CA SER A 391 11.95 2.67 -29.71
C SER A 391 12.39 1.56 -28.78
N GLY A 392 11.40 0.82 -28.30
CA GLY A 392 11.58 -0.41 -27.55
C GLY A 392 10.72 -1.54 -28.14
N GLY A 393 11.02 -2.77 -27.77
CA GLY A 393 10.16 -3.88 -28.15
C GLY A 393 8.78 -3.80 -27.49
N LEU A 394 8.73 -3.35 -26.25
CA LEU A 394 7.49 -3.19 -25.50
C LEU A 394 7.01 -1.72 -25.47
N VAL A 395 7.88 -0.80 -25.08
CA VAL A 395 7.52 0.61 -24.89
C VAL A 395 8.53 1.54 -25.55
N GLY A 396 8.05 2.54 -26.28
CA GLY A 396 8.90 3.61 -26.84
C GLY A 396 9.48 4.51 -25.74
N SER A 397 8.61 5.10 -24.91
CA SER A 397 9.02 5.92 -23.77
C SER A 397 8.18 5.61 -22.54
N ASN A 398 8.83 5.29 -21.43
CA ASN A 398 8.21 4.90 -20.17
C ASN A 398 8.45 5.95 -19.08
N SER A 399 7.38 6.45 -18.46
CA SER A 399 7.44 7.18 -17.20
C SER A 399 6.74 6.44 -16.04
N GLY A 400 6.08 5.30 -16.33
CA GLY A 400 5.29 4.51 -15.40
C GLY A 400 6.04 3.31 -14.83
N LEU A 401 5.28 2.29 -14.47
CA LEU A 401 5.79 1.01 -13.97
C LEU A 401 5.67 -0.06 -15.05
N ILE A 402 6.77 -0.74 -15.33
CA ILE A 402 6.82 -1.98 -16.12
C ILE A 402 7.31 -3.09 -15.20
N GLU A 403 6.52 -4.16 -15.05
CA GLU A 403 6.90 -5.28 -14.18
C GLU A 403 6.51 -6.65 -14.76
N ASN A 404 7.33 -7.66 -14.50
CA ASN A 404 7.11 -9.01 -15.00
C ASN A 404 6.84 -9.05 -16.51
N CYS A 405 7.65 -8.33 -17.30
CA CYS A 405 7.47 -8.25 -18.74
C CYS A 405 8.69 -8.79 -19.49
N TYR A 406 8.49 -9.25 -20.70
CA TYR A 406 9.62 -9.55 -21.56
C TYR A 406 9.42 -9.12 -23.00
N SER A 407 10.54 -8.86 -23.67
CA SER A 407 10.59 -8.56 -25.09
C SER A 407 11.54 -9.52 -25.81
N ASN A 408 11.02 -10.24 -26.80
CA ASN A 408 11.81 -10.94 -27.80
C ASN A 408 11.58 -10.31 -29.19
N VAL A 409 11.71 -8.99 -29.24
CA VAL A 409 11.52 -8.17 -30.44
C VAL A 409 12.88 -7.77 -31.00
N VAL A 410 13.06 -7.92 -32.31
CA VAL A 410 14.20 -7.30 -33.00
C VAL A 410 13.91 -5.83 -33.18
N VAL A 411 14.70 -4.97 -32.53
CA VAL A 411 14.57 -3.52 -32.64
C VAL A 411 15.70 -3.00 -33.53
N SER A 412 15.35 -2.36 -34.62
CA SER A 412 16.33 -1.81 -35.56
C SER A 412 15.99 -0.38 -35.98
N ALA A 413 17.03 0.40 -36.28
CA ALA A 413 16.87 1.70 -36.91
C ALA A 413 17.83 1.82 -38.09
N TYR A 414 17.36 2.47 -39.15
CA TYR A 414 18.15 2.73 -40.33
C TYR A 414 19.13 3.90 -40.12
N SER A 415 20.37 3.73 -40.55
CA SER A 415 21.42 4.75 -40.49
C SER A 415 21.17 5.83 -41.54
N GLY A 416 20.83 7.03 -41.16
CA GLY A 416 20.61 8.11 -42.15
C GLY A 416 20.27 9.48 -41.59
N GLY A 417 20.67 9.82 -40.37
CA GLY A 417 20.47 11.16 -39.83
C GLY A 417 21.23 11.40 -38.52
N ASP A 418 21.44 12.67 -38.19
CA ASP A 418 22.15 13.11 -36.97
C ASP A 418 21.25 13.15 -35.73
N ASP A 419 20.02 12.66 -35.85
CA ASP A 419 18.99 12.77 -34.80
C ASP A 419 19.21 11.78 -33.67
N TYR A 420 18.90 12.24 -32.45
CA TYR A 420 18.95 11.46 -31.21
C TYR A 420 17.98 10.28 -31.27
N ARG A 421 18.51 9.07 -31.20
CA ARG A 421 17.72 7.84 -31.26
C ARG A 421 18.10 6.96 -30.10
N TYR A 422 17.15 6.69 -29.22
CA TYR A 422 17.35 5.75 -28.13
C TYR A 422 16.59 4.45 -28.43
N LEU A 423 17.35 3.41 -28.76
CA LEU A 423 16.79 2.09 -29.03
C LEU A 423 17.12 1.14 -27.90
N GLY A 424 16.10 0.45 -27.37
CA GLY A 424 16.26 -0.58 -26.36
C GLY A 424 15.50 -1.86 -26.70
N GLY A 425 16.00 -2.98 -26.22
CA GLY A 425 15.34 -4.26 -26.43
C GLY A 425 13.95 -4.34 -25.81
N LEU A 426 13.77 -3.70 -24.65
CA LEU A 426 12.48 -3.58 -23.96
C LEU A 426 11.91 -2.17 -24.08
N VAL A 427 12.67 -1.15 -23.72
CA VAL A 427 12.22 0.25 -23.67
C VAL A 427 13.20 1.17 -24.40
N GLY A 428 12.71 2.11 -25.21
CA GLY A 428 13.54 3.11 -25.88
C GLY A 428 14.10 4.14 -24.89
N ASN A 429 13.21 4.81 -24.16
CA ASN A 429 13.57 5.83 -23.17
C ASN A 429 12.84 5.58 -21.86
N ASN A 430 13.55 5.47 -20.73
CA ASN A 430 12.97 5.18 -19.42
C ASN A 430 13.19 6.31 -18.42
N PHE A 431 12.12 6.90 -17.95
CA PHE A 431 12.02 7.84 -16.83
C PHE A 431 11.30 7.24 -15.61
N GLY A 432 10.69 6.07 -15.79
CA GLY A 432 9.91 5.37 -14.80
C GLY A 432 10.68 4.24 -14.12
N THR A 433 9.96 3.20 -13.72
CA THR A 433 10.52 2.03 -13.05
C THR A 433 10.30 0.78 -13.89
N ILE A 434 11.33 -0.04 -14.04
CA ILE A 434 11.27 -1.35 -14.70
C ILE A 434 11.74 -2.42 -13.72
N LYS A 435 10.90 -3.44 -13.48
CA LYS A 435 11.20 -4.51 -12.53
C LYS A 435 10.97 -5.90 -13.12
N THR A 436 11.77 -6.86 -12.63
CA THR A 436 11.57 -8.30 -12.90
C THR A 436 11.27 -8.61 -14.36
N SER A 437 12.03 -8.01 -15.28
CA SER A 437 11.76 -8.04 -16.72
C SER A 437 13.02 -8.40 -17.51
N TYR A 438 12.84 -8.89 -18.75
CA TYR A 438 14.00 -9.15 -19.59
C TYR A 438 13.81 -8.78 -21.06
N ALA A 439 14.92 -8.54 -21.77
CA ALA A 439 15.00 -8.39 -23.22
C ALA A 439 15.90 -9.46 -23.83
N TYR A 440 15.39 -10.18 -24.82
CA TYR A 440 16.12 -11.23 -25.52
C TYR A 440 16.29 -10.96 -27.01
N GLY A 441 15.49 -10.10 -27.62
CA GLY A 441 15.56 -9.70 -29.01
C GLY A 441 16.89 -8.97 -29.33
N ASN A 442 17.23 -8.89 -30.61
CA ASN A 442 18.39 -8.14 -31.05
C ASN A 442 18.08 -6.65 -31.18
N VAL A 443 19.01 -5.81 -30.72
CA VAL A 443 19.00 -4.37 -31.00
C VAL A 443 20.07 -4.06 -32.03
N ARG A 444 19.73 -3.34 -33.10
CA ARG A 444 20.63 -2.99 -34.21
C ARG A 444 20.50 -1.51 -34.55
N CYS A 445 21.53 -0.74 -34.24
CA CYS A 445 21.62 0.67 -34.60
C CYS A 445 23.09 1.10 -34.66
N ASP A 446 23.35 2.23 -35.31
CA ASP A 446 24.70 2.79 -35.40
C ASP A 446 25.06 3.75 -34.26
N LYS A 447 24.07 4.23 -33.48
CA LYS A 447 24.24 5.21 -32.38
C LYS A 447 23.21 4.99 -31.28
N GLN A 448 23.62 5.22 -30.02
CA GLN A 448 22.79 5.35 -28.80
C GLN A 448 21.74 4.23 -28.64
N PHE A 449 22.20 3.03 -28.36
CA PHE A 449 21.34 1.88 -28.15
C PHE A 449 21.81 1.02 -27.00
N GLY A 450 20.87 0.38 -26.30
CA GLY A 450 21.11 -0.55 -25.21
C GLY A 450 20.39 -1.87 -25.44
N ALA A 451 20.93 -2.96 -24.95
CA ALA A 451 20.31 -4.27 -25.07
C ALA A 451 18.96 -4.33 -24.34
N PHE A 452 18.80 -3.54 -23.29
CA PHE A 452 17.60 -3.46 -22.48
C PHE A 452 16.87 -2.15 -22.68
N VAL A 453 17.53 -1.02 -22.37
CA VAL A 453 16.98 0.34 -22.49
C VAL A 453 17.90 1.21 -23.33
N GLY A 454 17.36 2.01 -24.23
CA GLY A 454 18.14 2.94 -25.08
C GLY A 454 18.71 4.11 -24.29
N ASN A 455 17.91 4.78 -23.48
CA ASN A 455 18.29 5.80 -22.51
C ASN A 455 17.60 5.58 -21.18
N ASN A 456 18.34 5.54 -20.07
CA ASN A 456 17.78 5.35 -18.74
C ASN A 456 18.00 6.55 -17.84
N GLU A 457 16.92 7.18 -17.41
CA GLU A 457 16.87 8.23 -16.37
C GLU A 457 16.00 7.82 -15.19
N GLY A 458 15.42 6.61 -15.23
CA GLY A 458 14.58 6.01 -14.21
C GLY A 458 15.27 4.91 -13.44
N GLU A 459 14.49 3.99 -12.88
CA GLU A 459 14.95 2.87 -12.05
C GLU A 459 14.82 1.54 -12.79
N ILE A 460 15.83 0.66 -12.64
CA ILE A 460 15.82 -0.70 -13.18
C ILE A 460 16.23 -1.67 -12.08
N GLU A 461 15.37 -2.65 -11.81
CA GLU A 461 15.55 -3.61 -10.72
C GLU A 461 15.27 -5.05 -11.19
N ASN A 462 16.20 -5.98 -10.89
CA ASN A 462 16.00 -7.40 -11.18
C ASN A 462 15.73 -7.66 -12.68
N CYS A 463 16.52 -7.08 -13.57
CA CYS A 463 16.29 -7.13 -15.00
C CYS A 463 17.45 -7.76 -15.76
N PHE A 464 17.16 -8.34 -16.92
CA PHE A 464 18.10 -9.14 -17.69
C PHE A 464 18.07 -8.76 -19.17
N ALA A 465 19.23 -8.76 -19.81
CA ALA A 465 19.29 -8.54 -21.25
C ALA A 465 20.36 -9.43 -21.90
N ARG A 466 20.05 -9.84 -23.13
CA ARG A 466 20.99 -10.59 -23.95
C ARG A 466 22.01 -9.65 -24.60
N ILE A 467 23.30 -10.04 -24.57
CA ILE A 467 24.34 -9.41 -25.39
C ILE A 467 23.97 -9.55 -26.88
N CYS A 468 23.86 -8.44 -27.57
CA CYS A 468 23.61 -8.40 -29.00
C CYS A 468 24.93 -8.23 -29.76
N PRO A 469 25.04 -8.72 -31.00
CA PRO A 469 26.21 -8.46 -31.83
C PRO A 469 26.47 -6.95 -31.96
N ASN A 470 27.71 -6.53 -31.73
CA ASN A 470 28.17 -5.12 -31.77
C ASN A 470 27.58 -4.21 -30.67
N LEU A 471 27.01 -4.79 -29.62
CA LEU A 471 26.45 -4.05 -28.49
C LEU A 471 27.05 -4.55 -27.18
N ASN A 472 27.74 -3.66 -26.48
CA ASN A 472 28.47 -3.95 -25.24
C ASN A 472 27.86 -3.22 -24.02
N SER A 473 26.60 -2.79 -24.12
CA SER A 473 25.94 -2.06 -23.04
C SER A 473 24.53 -2.59 -22.77
N PHE A 474 24.21 -2.74 -21.49
CA PHE A 474 22.87 -3.04 -21.03
C PHE A 474 21.93 -1.86 -21.34
N ASN A 475 22.33 -0.65 -20.95
CA ASN A 475 21.68 0.60 -21.34
C ASN A 475 22.58 1.37 -22.32
N GLY A 476 21.98 2.09 -23.26
CA GLY A 476 22.70 2.85 -24.27
C GLY A 476 23.26 4.17 -23.72
N ASN A 477 22.46 4.91 -22.98
CA ASN A 477 22.78 6.22 -22.41
C ASN A 477 22.03 6.43 -21.08
N GLY A 478 22.29 7.55 -20.40
CA GLY A 478 21.59 7.98 -19.19
C GLY A 478 22.32 7.68 -17.88
N VAL A 479 21.59 7.77 -16.79
CA VAL A 479 22.11 7.55 -15.42
C VAL A 479 22.04 6.06 -15.08
N VAL A 480 23.07 5.55 -14.40
CA VAL A 480 23.07 4.18 -13.89
C VAL A 480 22.34 4.16 -12.54
N ASN A 481 21.06 3.83 -12.58
CA ASN A 481 20.26 3.53 -11.37
C ASN A 481 19.70 2.11 -11.50
N GLU A 482 20.60 1.15 -11.34
CA GLU A 482 20.35 -0.27 -11.60
C GLU A 482 20.66 -1.10 -10.37
N THR A 483 19.76 -2.00 -10.04
CA THR A 483 19.94 -2.97 -8.97
C THR A 483 19.71 -4.38 -9.50
N ASN A 484 20.67 -5.26 -9.29
CA ASN A 484 20.61 -6.68 -9.68
C ASN A 484 20.25 -6.87 -11.17
N VAL A 485 21.04 -6.30 -12.07
CA VAL A 485 20.90 -6.46 -13.53
C VAL A 485 21.95 -7.43 -14.08
N LEU A 486 21.56 -8.22 -15.08
CA LEU A 486 22.46 -9.12 -15.78
C LEU A 486 22.45 -8.83 -17.29
N PHE A 487 23.63 -8.65 -17.83
CA PHE A 487 23.87 -8.53 -19.25
C PHE A 487 24.80 -9.65 -19.70
N SER A 488 24.27 -10.64 -20.43
CA SER A 488 24.99 -11.88 -20.71
C SER A 488 24.61 -12.50 -22.07
N SER A 489 25.37 -13.50 -22.47
CA SER A 489 25.12 -14.25 -23.71
C SER A 489 23.76 -14.98 -23.68
N ALA A 490 23.28 -15.39 -24.85
CA ALA A 490 22.06 -16.18 -24.99
C ALA A 490 22.12 -17.51 -24.20
N GLU A 491 23.31 -18.14 -24.15
CA GLU A 491 23.56 -19.39 -23.44
C GLU A 491 23.52 -19.18 -21.92
N GLU A 492 24.20 -18.16 -21.44
CA GLU A 492 24.23 -17.82 -20.01
C GLU A 492 22.85 -17.42 -19.50
N MET A 493 22.08 -16.62 -20.25
CA MET A 493 20.70 -16.29 -19.89
C MET A 493 19.80 -17.53 -19.74
N LYS A 494 19.96 -18.54 -20.60
CA LYS A 494 19.16 -19.79 -20.50
C LYS A 494 19.55 -20.65 -19.30
N ASN A 495 20.80 -20.55 -18.85
CA ASN A 495 21.33 -21.35 -17.76
C ASN A 495 21.40 -20.59 -16.43
N TYR A 496 20.96 -19.32 -16.39
CA TYR A 496 20.93 -18.51 -15.18
C TYR A 496 19.84 -19.02 -14.21
N ASP A 497 20.14 -19.02 -12.92
CA ASP A 497 19.17 -19.35 -11.87
C ASP A 497 18.32 -18.12 -11.51
N TYR A 498 17.16 -18.03 -12.09
CA TYR A 498 16.20 -16.95 -11.85
C TYR A 498 15.39 -17.10 -10.57
N SER A 499 15.50 -18.19 -9.81
CA SER A 499 14.61 -18.52 -8.67
C SER A 499 14.64 -17.49 -7.54
N ASN A 500 15.76 -16.78 -7.38
CA ASN A 500 15.91 -15.71 -6.37
C ASN A 500 15.35 -14.37 -6.81
N VAL A 501 14.92 -14.23 -8.06
CA VAL A 501 14.51 -12.97 -8.67
C VAL A 501 13.10 -13.04 -9.23
N PHE A 502 12.82 -14.09 -10.00
CA PHE A 502 11.53 -14.29 -10.64
C PHE A 502 10.67 -15.25 -9.83
N THR A 503 9.54 -14.75 -9.34
CA THR A 503 8.66 -15.57 -8.49
C THR A 503 7.88 -16.59 -9.31
N SER A 504 7.73 -17.80 -8.78
CA SER A 504 6.93 -18.87 -9.39
C SER A 504 5.43 -18.54 -9.52
N LYS A 505 4.99 -17.44 -8.95
CA LYS A 505 3.63 -16.94 -9.14
C LYS A 505 3.39 -16.43 -10.57
N TYR A 506 4.38 -15.77 -11.16
CA TYR A 506 4.27 -15.15 -12.48
C TYR A 506 5.12 -15.85 -13.54
N TRP A 507 6.14 -16.58 -13.13
CA TRP A 507 7.16 -17.11 -14.01
C TRP A 507 7.32 -18.64 -13.89
N LYS A 508 7.26 -19.32 -15.01
CA LYS A 508 7.67 -20.72 -15.15
C LYS A 508 9.17 -20.75 -15.44
N LEU A 509 9.91 -21.38 -14.54
CA LEU A 509 11.36 -21.51 -14.62
C LEU A 509 11.72 -22.96 -14.98
N GLU A 510 12.35 -23.16 -16.11
CA GLU A 510 12.81 -24.46 -16.59
C GLU A 510 14.31 -24.42 -16.91
N SER A 511 15.07 -25.42 -16.46
CA SER A 511 16.52 -25.46 -16.72
C SER A 511 16.82 -25.46 -18.21
N GLY A 512 17.79 -24.65 -18.62
CA GLY A 512 18.21 -24.51 -20.03
C GLY A 512 17.25 -23.72 -20.92
N LYS A 513 16.22 -23.07 -20.34
CA LYS A 513 15.26 -22.24 -21.05
C LYS A 513 15.17 -20.83 -20.43
N LEU A 514 14.72 -19.87 -21.22
CA LEU A 514 14.33 -18.57 -20.69
C LEU A 514 13.07 -18.70 -19.85
N PRO A 515 12.90 -17.85 -18.82
CA PRO A 515 11.64 -17.75 -18.09
C PRO A 515 10.47 -17.45 -19.02
N THR A 516 9.35 -18.11 -18.82
CA THR A 516 8.09 -17.80 -19.50
C THR A 516 7.04 -17.37 -18.50
N LEU A 517 6.17 -16.48 -18.89
CA LEU A 517 5.05 -16.07 -18.04
C LEU A 517 4.05 -17.22 -17.90
N ILE A 518 3.37 -17.24 -16.77
CA ILE A 518 2.30 -18.21 -16.47
C ILE A 518 0.99 -17.47 -16.61
N PRO A 519 0.13 -17.83 -17.58
CA PRO A 519 -1.22 -17.30 -17.62
C PRO A 519 -1.98 -17.71 -16.37
N ASP A 520 -2.67 -16.72 -15.74
CA ASP A 520 -3.57 -17.03 -14.64
C ASP A 520 -4.69 -17.94 -15.16
N GLN A 521 -4.88 -19.06 -14.50
CA GLN A 521 -6.02 -19.95 -14.77
C GLN A 521 -7.23 -19.40 -14.00
N TYR A 522 -8.25 -19.01 -14.72
CA TYR A 522 -9.53 -18.56 -14.17
C TYR A 522 -10.42 -19.73 -13.76
#